data_f03fee45874006717246a0c2b97154dc
#
_entry.id   f03fee45874006717246a0c2b97154dc
#
_cell.length_a   1.000
_cell.length_b   1.000
_cell.length_c   1.000
_cell.angle_alpha   90.00
_cell.angle_beta   90.00
_cell.angle_gamma   90.00
#
_symmetry.space_group_name_H-M   'P 1'
#
loop_
_entity.id
_entity.type
_entity.pdbx_description
1 polymer ?
#
loop_
_entity_poly.entity_id
_entity_poly.type
_entity_poly.pdbx_seq_one_letter_code
_entity_poly.pdbx_strand_id
1 'polypeptide(L)'
;GSIKQSETRFEHTVINERGIEKYHLDPNNDEESRGTIQTFGIETALYFALQKNAFLPIDEIESSLHPKLLEKIIFEYLKTASKSQIIVTTHNDGLLDLIDDLIRKDSVWFTEKDKSGATDLYKLTDFKGVNRLSSIREAYRNKRFGATMGEV
;
A
#
# COMPACT_ATOMS: atom_id res chain seq x y z
N GLY A 1 -32.11 -17.49 -15.23
CA GLY A 1 -31.79 -16.79 -14.02
C GLY A 1 -31.49 -15.33 -14.35
N SER A 2 -32.20 -14.39 -13.73
CA SER A 2 -31.91 -12.96 -13.85
C SER A 2 -30.58 -12.66 -13.16
N ILE A 3 -29.62 -12.11 -13.89
CA ILE A 3 -28.40 -11.57 -13.31
C ILE A 3 -28.83 -10.33 -12.52
N LYS A 4 -28.74 -10.38 -11.19
CA LYS A 4 -28.88 -9.18 -10.36
C LYS A 4 -27.62 -8.35 -10.55
N GLN A 5 -27.72 -7.25 -11.26
CA GLN A 5 -26.68 -6.26 -11.35
C GLN A 5 -26.62 -5.53 -10.00
N SER A 6 -25.50 -5.64 -9.26
CA SER A 6 -25.26 -4.85 -8.06
C SER A 6 -24.56 -3.56 -8.47
N GLU A 7 -25.10 -2.46 -8.02
CA GLU A 7 -24.56 -1.12 -8.27
C GLU A 7 -23.85 -0.64 -6.98
N THR A 8 -22.61 -0.19 -7.11
CA THR A 8 -21.87 0.43 -6.00
C THR A 8 -22.08 1.93 -6.04
N ARG A 9 -22.40 2.53 -4.90
CA ARG A 9 -22.55 3.99 -4.74
C ARG A 9 -21.75 4.45 -3.54
N PHE A 10 -21.09 5.59 -3.63
CA PHE A 10 -20.40 6.23 -2.51
C PHE A 10 -21.31 7.25 -1.85
N GLU A 11 -21.51 7.13 -0.53
CA GLU A 11 -22.24 8.10 0.27
C GLU A 11 -21.28 9.13 0.83
N HIS A 12 -21.52 10.39 0.53
CA HIS A 12 -20.80 11.52 1.09
C HIS A 12 -21.65 12.26 2.10
N THR A 13 -21.03 12.68 3.20
CA THR A 13 -21.69 13.47 4.24
C THR A 13 -21.06 14.86 4.28
N VAL A 14 -21.86 15.88 4.09
CA VAL A 14 -21.45 17.29 4.19
C VAL A 14 -22.11 17.92 5.40
N ILE A 15 -21.33 18.63 6.20
CA ILE A 15 -21.81 19.44 7.30
C ILE A 15 -21.74 20.90 6.88
N ASN A 16 -22.86 21.55 6.77
CA ASN A 16 -22.97 22.96 6.39
C ASN A 16 -23.85 23.72 7.40
N GLU A 17 -24.08 25.01 7.16
CA GLU A 17 -24.93 25.85 8.03
C GLU A 17 -26.38 25.37 8.14
N ARG A 18 -26.85 24.52 7.22
CA ARG A 18 -28.20 23.93 7.21
C ARG A 18 -28.28 22.59 7.91
N GLY A 19 -27.12 22.03 8.33
CA GLY A 19 -27.04 20.75 9.03
C GLY A 19 -26.18 19.70 8.29
N ILE A 20 -26.57 18.44 8.46
CA ILE A 20 -25.88 17.29 7.84
C ILE A 20 -26.67 16.89 6.59
N GLU A 21 -26.01 16.96 5.46
CA GLU A 21 -26.56 16.52 4.17
C GLU A 21 -25.80 15.30 3.66
N LYS A 22 -26.50 14.34 3.07
CA LYS A 22 -25.94 13.15 2.46
C LYS A 22 -26.27 13.12 0.99
N TYR A 23 -25.27 12.81 0.15
CA TYR A 23 -25.46 12.61 -1.26
C TYR A 23 -24.66 11.40 -1.73
N HIS A 24 -25.07 10.84 -2.86
CA HIS A 24 -24.44 9.65 -3.43
C HIS A 24 -23.80 10.02 -4.76
N LEU A 25 -22.57 9.56 -4.96
CA LEU A 25 -21.85 9.68 -6.21
C LEU A 25 -21.73 8.31 -6.88
N ASP A 26 -21.86 8.30 -8.20
CA ASP A 26 -21.70 7.10 -9.01
C ASP A 26 -20.25 7.01 -9.49
N PRO A 27 -19.51 5.95 -9.13
CA PRO A 27 -18.14 5.79 -9.57
C PRO A 27 -17.98 5.63 -11.08
N ASN A 28 -19.07 5.29 -11.80
CA ASN A 28 -19.04 5.12 -13.26
C ASN A 28 -19.14 6.44 -14.02
N ASN A 29 -19.51 7.53 -13.35
CA ASN A 29 -19.71 8.84 -13.96
C ASN A 29 -18.54 9.82 -13.72
N ASP A 30 -17.37 9.34 -13.30
CA ASP A 30 -16.19 10.16 -12.94
C ASP A 30 -16.48 11.21 -11.85
N GLU A 31 -17.53 11.01 -11.05
CA GLU A 31 -17.92 11.92 -9.98
C GLU A 31 -17.06 11.71 -8.71
N GLU A 32 -16.49 10.51 -8.57
CA GLU A 32 -15.62 10.19 -7.47
C GLU A 32 -14.12 10.44 -7.76
N SER A 33 -13.36 10.73 -6.71
CA SER A 33 -11.92 10.84 -6.85
C SER A 33 -11.29 9.48 -7.18
N ARG A 34 -10.24 9.50 -8.02
CA ARG A 34 -9.46 8.28 -8.32
C ARG A 34 -8.93 7.63 -7.04
N GLY A 35 -8.52 8.43 -6.06
CA GLY A 35 -8.04 7.92 -4.77
C GLY A 35 -9.13 7.16 -3.99
N THR A 36 -10.38 7.65 -3.98
CA THR A 36 -11.51 6.97 -3.35
C THR A 36 -11.80 5.61 -4.00
N ILE A 37 -11.86 5.58 -5.33
CA ILE A 37 -12.12 4.35 -6.10
C ILE A 37 -10.99 3.34 -5.86
N GLN A 38 -9.75 3.77 -5.88
CA GLN A 38 -8.59 2.90 -5.66
C GLN A 38 -8.55 2.37 -4.23
N THR A 39 -8.81 3.22 -3.23
CA THR A 39 -8.93 2.80 -1.82
C THR A 39 -9.98 1.70 -1.67
N PHE A 40 -11.16 1.92 -2.23
CA PHE A 40 -12.23 0.92 -2.22
C PHE A 40 -11.80 -0.40 -2.87
N GLY A 41 -11.11 -0.32 -4.02
CA GLY A 41 -10.58 -1.50 -4.71
C GLY A 41 -9.57 -2.29 -3.85
N ILE A 42 -8.61 -1.59 -3.25
CA ILE A 42 -7.58 -2.21 -2.39
C ILE A 42 -8.22 -2.81 -1.13
N GLU A 43 -9.09 -2.07 -0.43
CA GLU A 43 -9.75 -2.57 0.78
C GLU A 43 -10.63 -3.79 0.48
N THR A 44 -11.33 -3.78 -0.65
CA THR A 44 -12.14 -4.92 -1.10
C THR A 44 -11.27 -6.14 -1.39
N ALA A 45 -10.15 -5.96 -2.10
CA ALA A 45 -9.22 -7.05 -2.41
C ALA A 45 -8.60 -7.64 -1.13
N LEU A 46 -8.18 -6.79 -0.19
CA LEU A 46 -7.64 -7.20 1.12
C LEU A 46 -8.70 -7.94 1.96
N TYR A 47 -9.94 -7.46 1.96
CA TYR A 47 -11.05 -8.14 2.63
C TYR A 47 -11.24 -9.56 2.11
N PHE A 48 -11.28 -9.75 0.80
CA PHE A 48 -11.39 -11.08 0.21
C PHE A 48 -10.16 -11.95 0.48
N ALA A 49 -8.96 -11.38 0.44
CA ALA A 49 -7.73 -12.10 0.77
C ALA A 49 -7.77 -12.63 2.21
N LEU A 50 -8.23 -11.82 3.16
CA LEU A 50 -8.41 -12.22 4.57
C LEU A 50 -9.44 -13.34 4.71
N GLN A 51 -10.62 -13.20 4.08
CA GLN A 51 -11.72 -14.18 4.15
C GLN A 51 -11.34 -15.55 3.56
N LYS A 52 -10.51 -15.55 2.53
CA LYS A 52 -10.12 -16.76 1.80
C LYS A 52 -8.75 -17.29 2.21
N ASN A 53 -8.05 -16.64 3.14
CA ASN A 53 -6.64 -16.93 3.46
C ASN A 53 -5.77 -16.95 2.19
N ALA A 54 -6.01 -16.00 1.29
CA ALA A 54 -5.39 -15.96 -0.02
C ALA A 54 -4.07 -15.19 0.00
N PHE A 55 -3.26 -15.42 -1.05
CA PHE A 55 -2.12 -14.59 -1.40
C PHE A 55 -2.57 -13.49 -2.36
N LEU A 56 -2.21 -12.24 -2.06
CA LEU A 56 -2.59 -11.06 -2.85
C LEU A 56 -1.35 -10.22 -3.19
N PRO A 57 -0.92 -10.19 -4.46
CA PRO A 57 0.06 -9.23 -4.93
C PRO A 57 -0.60 -7.89 -5.25
N ILE A 58 0.04 -6.78 -4.86
CA ILE A 58 -0.41 -5.41 -5.15
C ILE A 58 0.80 -4.65 -5.68
N ASP A 59 0.69 -4.15 -6.89
CA ASP A 59 1.72 -3.32 -7.50
C ASP A 59 1.48 -1.84 -7.21
N GLU A 60 2.55 -1.10 -6.90
CA GLU A 60 2.51 0.33 -6.57
C GLU A 60 1.37 0.70 -5.60
N ILE A 61 1.36 0.06 -4.42
CA ILE A 61 0.26 0.18 -3.45
C ILE A 61 -0.06 1.63 -3.06
N GLU A 62 0.92 2.52 -3.13
CA GLU A 62 0.74 3.95 -2.84
C GLU A 62 0.10 4.74 -3.97
N SER A 63 -0.07 4.17 -5.15
CA SER A 63 -0.61 4.89 -6.30
C SER A 63 -1.96 5.53 -5.94
N SER A 64 -2.02 6.86 -6.04
CA SER A 64 -3.20 7.68 -5.70
C SER A 64 -3.69 7.61 -4.24
N LEU A 65 -2.94 7.00 -3.32
CA LEU A 65 -3.28 6.96 -1.89
C LEU A 65 -2.49 8.00 -1.09
N HIS A 66 -3.18 8.62 -0.14
CA HIS A 66 -2.47 9.45 0.84
C HIS A 66 -1.61 8.56 1.76
N PRO A 67 -0.34 8.92 2.08
CA PRO A 67 0.56 8.09 2.88
C PRO A 67 -0.03 7.60 4.20
N LYS A 68 -0.74 8.44 4.94
CA LYS A 68 -1.41 8.05 6.20
C LYS A 68 -2.52 7.03 6.01
N LEU A 69 -3.21 7.06 4.86
CA LEU A 69 -4.23 6.07 4.55
C LEU A 69 -3.59 4.72 4.25
N LEU A 70 -2.48 4.72 3.50
CA LEU A 70 -1.70 3.52 3.23
C LEU A 70 -1.20 2.86 4.51
N GLU A 71 -0.62 3.63 5.44
CA GLU A 71 -0.19 3.14 6.76
C GLU A 71 -1.34 2.47 7.51
N LYS A 72 -2.52 3.12 7.53
CA LYS A 72 -3.71 2.59 8.19
C LYS A 72 -4.18 1.28 7.55
N ILE A 73 -4.21 1.20 6.23
CA ILE A 73 -4.61 -0.01 5.50
C ILE A 73 -3.67 -1.18 5.85
N ILE A 74 -2.36 -0.94 5.81
CA ILE A 74 -1.35 -1.95 6.16
C ILE A 74 -1.51 -2.37 7.61
N PHE A 75 -1.68 -1.43 8.53
CA PHE A 75 -1.87 -1.71 9.96
C PHE A 75 -3.10 -2.62 10.20
N GLU A 76 -4.26 -2.25 9.66
CA GLU A 76 -5.50 -3.02 9.84
C GLU A 76 -5.38 -4.43 9.21
N TYR A 77 -4.72 -4.53 8.05
CA TYR A 77 -4.44 -5.84 7.45
C TYR A 77 -3.56 -6.70 8.38
N LEU A 78 -2.41 -6.20 8.81
CA LEU A 78 -1.46 -6.96 9.64
C LEU A 78 -2.07 -7.37 10.99
N LYS A 79 -2.92 -6.52 11.58
CA LYS A 79 -3.63 -6.82 12.81
C LYS A 79 -4.65 -7.95 12.66
N THR A 80 -5.24 -8.08 11.49
CA THR A 80 -6.33 -9.04 11.22
C THR A 80 -5.83 -10.32 10.55
N ALA A 81 -4.72 -10.23 9.80
CA ALA A 81 -4.20 -11.35 9.01
C ALA A 81 -3.74 -12.51 9.90
N SER A 82 -4.16 -13.73 9.54
CA SER A 82 -3.72 -14.96 10.19
C SER A 82 -2.94 -15.89 9.23
N LYS A 83 -3.54 -16.19 8.08
CA LYS A 83 -2.96 -17.09 7.06
C LYS A 83 -2.88 -16.44 5.68
N SER A 84 -3.56 -15.31 5.47
CA SER A 84 -3.43 -14.56 4.23
C SER A 84 -2.06 -13.91 4.13
N GLN A 85 -1.58 -13.73 2.91
CA GLN A 85 -0.30 -13.10 2.62
C GLN A 85 -0.48 -12.01 1.58
N ILE A 86 0.24 -10.91 1.76
CA ILE A 86 0.35 -9.87 0.72
C ILE A 86 1.80 -9.71 0.31
N ILE A 87 2.02 -9.39 -0.95
CA ILE A 87 3.25 -8.81 -1.43
C ILE A 87 2.91 -7.48 -2.08
N VAL A 88 3.65 -6.44 -1.74
CA VAL A 88 3.41 -5.11 -2.28
C VAL A 88 4.69 -4.56 -2.88
N THR A 89 4.60 -3.90 -4.02
CA THR A 89 5.67 -3.05 -4.53
C THR A 89 5.36 -1.61 -4.19
N THR A 90 6.38 -0.80 -4.00
CA THR A 90 6.24 0.61 -3.67
C THR A 90 7.50 1.41 -4.02
N HIS A 91 7.30 2.65 -4.43
CA HIS A 91 8.35 3.66 -4.53
C HIS A 91 8.36 4.62 -3.33
N ASN A 92 7.43 4.44 -2.39
CA ASN A 92 7.32 5.29 -1.21
C ASN A 92 8.26 4.82 -0.10
N ASP A 93 9.39 5.49 0.03
CA ASP A 93 10.37 5.20 1.10
C ASP A 93 9.84 5.47 2.52
N GLY A 94 8.71 6.17 2.66
CA GLY A 94 8.04 6.40 3.94
C GLY A 94 7.61 5.12 4.63
N LEU A 95 7.35 4.03 3.88
CA LEU A 95 7.04 2.73 4.48
C LEU A 95 8.22 2.14 5.27
N LEU A 96 9.46 2.58 5.01
CA LEU A 96 10.63 2.15 5.78
C LEU A 96 10.63 2.69 7.23
N ASP A 97 9.86 3.74 7.51
CA ASP A 97 9.67 4.25 8.87
C ASP A 97 8.77 3.32 9.72
N LEU A 98 8.02 2.41 9.09
CA LEU A 98 7.17 1.44 9.77
C LEU A 98 7.92 0.14 10.16
N ILE A 99 9.21 0.05 9.80
CA ILE A 99 10.04 -1.10 10.16
C ILE A 99 10.29 -1.09 11.67
N ASP A 100 10.25 -2.27 12.26
CA ASP A 100 10.30 -2.59 13.68
C ASP A 100 8.98 -2.34 14.45
N ASP A 101 8.16 -1.37 14.05
CA ASP A 101 6.85 -1.13 14.67
C ASP A 101 5.75 -2.01 14.06
N LEU A 102 5.75 -2.13 12.74
CA LEU A 102 4.71 -2.81 11.97
C LEU A 102 5.26 -3.83 10.99
N ILE A 103 6.36 -3.50 10.34
CA ILE A 103 6.96 -4.29 9.26
C ILE A 103 8.26 -4.91 9.77
N ARG A 104 8.39 -6.22 9.57
CA ARG A 104 9.63 -6.92 9.95
C ARG A 104 10.72 -6.67 8.90
N LYS A 105 11.97 -6.50 9.35
CA LYS A 105 13.12 -6.29 8.46
C LYS A 105 13.29 -7.41 7.42
N ASP A 106 12.97 -8.64 7.78
CA ASP A 106 13.10 -9.80 6.90
C ASP A 106 12.00 -9.91 5.83
N SER A 107 10.95 -9.08 5.93
CA SER A 107 9.92 -8.95 4.90
C SER A 107 10.19 -7.82 3.90
N VAL A 108 11.27 -7.06 4.08
CA VAL A 108 11.63 -5.95 3.19
C VAL A 108 12.68 -6.41 2.19
N TRP A 109 12.35 -6.18 0.92
CA TRP A 109 13.20 -6.51 -0.22
C TRP A 109 13.42 -5.29 -1.08
N PHE A 110 14.59 -5.21 -1.69
CA PHE A 110 14.94 -4.19 -2.67
C PHE A 110 15.12 -4.82 -4.05
N THR A 111 14.74 -4.07 -5.06
CA THR A 111 14.99 -4.39 -6.47
C THR A 111 15.86 -3.32 -7.10
N GLU A 112 16.86 -3.71 -7.85
CA GLU A 112 17.73 -2.81 -8.59
C GLU A 112 17.94 -3.34 -9.99
N LYS A 113 17.88 -2.44 -11.00
CA LYS A 113 18.25 -2.79 -12.38
C LYS A 113 19.69 -2.45 -12.65
N ASP A 114 20.45 -3.41 -13.15
CA ASP A 114 21.79 -3.17 -13.62
C ASP A 114 21.79 -2.48 -15.01
N LYS A 115 22.99 -2.13 -15.49
CA LYS A 115 23.16 -1.49 -16.80
C LYS A 115 22.75 -2.36 -17.99
N SER A 116 22.63 -3.67 -17.80
CA SER A 116 22.15 -4.62 -18.82
C SER A 116 20.63 -4.77 -18.84
N GLY A 117 19.94 -4.17 -17.83
CA GLY A 117 18.51 -4.29 -17.64
C GLY A 117 18.10 -5.52 -16.83
N ALA A 118 19.04 -6.30 -16.31
CA ALA A 118 18.75 -7.38 -15.39
C ALA A 118 18.35 -6.81 -14.03
N THR A 119 17.42 -7.49 -13.33
CA THR A 119 16.94 -7.08 -12.03
C THR A 119 17.56 -7.95 -10.95
N ASP A 120 18.26 -7.33 -10.02
CA ASP A 120 18.71 -7.94 -8.79
C ASP A 120 17.64 -7.78 -7.70
N LEU A 121 17.46 -8.82 -6.88
CA LEU A 121 16.54 -8.87 -5.75
C LEU A 121 17.29 -9.30 -4.50
N TYR A 122 17.26 -8.48 -3.45
CA TYR A 122 17.98 -8.74 -2.20
C TYR A 122 17.21 -8.23 -0.98
N LYS A 123 17.49 -8.82 0.18
CA LYS A 123 16.81 -8.48 1.44
C LYS A 123 17.49 -7.35 2.19
N LEU A 124 16.72 -6.57 2.92
CA LEU A 124 17.25 -5.62 3.90
C LEU A 124 18.18 -6.32 4.92
N THR A 125 17.85 -7.55 5.32
CA THR A 125 18.64 -8.32 6.29
C THR A 125 19.97 -8.86 5.76
N ASP A 126 20.21 -8.82 4.45
CA ASP A 126 21.48 -9.24 3.86
C ASP A 126 22.60 -8.20 4.13
N PHE A 127 22.23 -6.99 4.54
CA PHE A 127 23.18 -5.93 4.85
C PHE A 127 23.68 -5.99 6.30
N LYS A 128 25.00 -5.97 6.48
CA LYS A 128 25.61 -5.98 7.81
C LYS A 128 25.27 -4.72 8.61
N GLY A 129 24.93 -4.88 9.87
CA GLY A 129 24.72 -3.77 10.80
C GLY A 129 23.37 -3.07 10.69
N VAL A 130 22.41 -3.63 9.96
CA VAL A 130 21.03 -3.08 9.83
C VAL A 130 20.37 -2.91 11.21
N ASN A 131 20.59 -3.82 12.14
CA ASN A 131 20.01 -3.76 13.49
C ASN A 131 20.61 -2.64 14.39
N ARG A 132 21.66 -1.95 13.93
CA ARG A 132 22.29 -0.83 14.64
C ARG A 132 21.93 0.52 14.05
N LEU A 133 21.08 0.55 13.00
CA LEU A 133 20.67 1.79 12.36
C LEU A 133 19.53 2.40 13.16
N SER A 134 19.63 3.70 13.39
CA SER A 134 18.57 4.51 14.00
C SER A 134 17.40 4.77 13.05
N SER A 135 17.67 4.81 11.74
CA SER A 135 16.66 4.95 10.70
C SER A 135 17.06 4.18 9.45
N ILE A 136 16.21 3.24 9.06
CA ILE A 136 16.37 2.48 7.83
C ILE A 136 16.10 3.38 6.61
N ARG A 137 15.10 4.26 6.70
CA ARG A 137 14.77 5.21 5.66
C ARG A 137 15.92 6.15 5.33
N GLU A 138 16.55 6.72 6.35
CA GLU A 138 17.70 7.59 6.15
C GLU A 138 18.89 6.85 5.53
N ALA A 139 19.16 5.64 5.98
CA ALA A 139 20.19 4.80 5.39
C ALA A 139 19.89 4.47 3.91
N TYR A 140 18.62 4.22 3.55
CA TYR A 140 18.19 4.02 2.18
C TYR A 140 18.44 5.28 1.32
N ARG A 141 18.01 6.45 1.79
CA ARG A 141 18.26 7.75 1.11
C ARG A 141 19.74 8.05 0.92
N ASN A 142 20.57 7.61 1.85
CA ASN A 142 22.03 7.72 1.76
C ASN A 142 22.67 6.61 0.89
N LYS A 143 21.88 5.93 0.06
CA LYS A 143 22.34 4.88 -0.89
C LYS A 143 23.06 3.69 -0.24
N ARG A 144 22.84 3.47 1.07
CA ARG A 144 23.53 2.38 1.79
C ARG A 144 23.11 0.99 1.31
N PHE A 145 21.88 0.87 0.78
CA PHE A 145 21.30 -0.40 0.35
C PHE A 145 21.25 -0.52 -1.19
N GLY A 146 21.77 0.43 -1.95
CA GLY A 146 21.47 0.50 -3.40
C GLY A 146 20.00 0.84 -3.65
N ALA A 147 19.44 0.39 -4.77
CA ALA A 147 18.00 0.50 -5.13
C ALA A 147 17.39 1.91 -4.97
N THR A 148 18.18 2.95 -4.90
CA THR A 148 17.70 4.33 -4.92
C THR A 148 17.35 4.71 -6.34
N MET A 149 16.25 5.46 -6.53
CA MET A 149 15.97 6.07 -7.83
C MET A 149 17.22 6.81 -8.31
N GLY A 150 17.77 6.36 -9.45
CA GLY A 150 18.89 7.07 -10.08
C GLY A 150 18.45 8.50 -10.37
N GLU A 151 19.35 9.45 -10.15
CA GLU A 151 19.21 10.78 -10.71
C GLU A 151 19.07 10.60 -12.23
N VAL A 152 17.91 10.99 -12.77
CA VAL A 152 17.64 11.06 -14.20
C VAL A 152 18.34 12.29 -14.77
#